data_0096cad35860bd5f0e5affafda1ff2ff
#
_entry.id   0096cad35860bd5f0e5affafda1ff2ff
#
_cell.length_a   1.000
_cell.length_b   1.000
_cell.length_c   1.000
_cell.angle_alpha   90.00
_cell.angle_beta   90.00
_cell.angle_gamma   90.00
#
_symmetry.space_group_name_H-M   'P 1'
#
loop_
_entity.id
_entity.type
_entity.pdbx_description
1 polymer ?
#
loop_
_entity_poly.entity_id
_entity_poly.type
_entity_poly.pdbx_seq_one_letter_code
_entity_poly.pdbx_strand_id
1 'polypeptide(L)'
;MKKYFSFLVVLSLFVCQSIFADEQGFVPVDMNRSITSVQPMTGLVLWSTHDQVDKYASATTLEFAYCLPCKVVKGKKDGKIQYDWSYFEKILNDIASRNHQGIIRFRYENPGNTEVGATGATAVPQYIKDMSDYKETFNNTESGKTYYADWTNDELKWFTKQFITDFNAQYKDDPRIAVIQVGFGHWSEGHIYSTKLNLGVNFPSKE
;
A
#
# COMPACT_ATOMS: atom_id res chain seq x y z
N MET A 1 24.23 65.19 -3.85
CA MET A 1 23.16 64.20 -3.78
C MET A 1 23.49 62.84 -4.42
N LYS A 2 24.24 62.73 -5.49
CA LYS A 2 24.54 61.44 -6.16
C LYS A 2 25.48 60.50 -5.37
N LYS A 3 26.37 60.98 -4.49
CA LYS A 3 27.30 60.13 -3.75
C LYS A 3 26.63 59.41 -2.57
N TYR A 4 25.59 59.94 -1.98
CA TYR A 4 24.89 59.29 -0.86
C TYR A 4 23.90 58.20 -1.31
N PHE A 5 23.44 58.29 -2.56
CA PHE A 5 22.54 57.28 -3.11
C PHE A 5 23.26 55.95 -3.40
N SER A 6 24.50 56.02 -3.90
CA SER A 6 25.33 54.83 -4.10
C SER A 6 25.71 54.13 -2.81
N PHE A 7 25.91 54.87 -1.69
CA PHE A 7 26.25 54.28 -0.43
C PHE A 7 25.03 53.58 0.23
N LEU A 8 23.84 54.12 0.04
CA LEU A 8 22.60 53.51 0.52
C LEU A 8 22.24 52.20 -0.21
N VAL A 9 22.48 52.15 -1.52
CA VAL A 9 22.25 50.94 -2.33
C VAL A 9 23.24 49.82 -1.95
N VAL A 10 24.50 50.15 -1.69
CA VAL A 10 25.50 49.15 -1.26
C VAL A 10 25.18 48.65 0.15
N LEU A 11 24.71 49.53 1.05
CA LEU A 11 24.33 49.12 2.40
C LEU A 11 23.06 48.25 2.41
N SER A 12 22.11 48.50 1.49
CA SER A 12 20.90 47.66 1.36
C SER A 12 21.21 46.28 0.79
N LEU A 13 22.24 46.15 -0.09
CA LEU A 13 22.68 44.87 -0.61
C LEU A 13 23.41 44.04 0.45
N PHE A 14 24.13 44.68 1.39
CA PHE A 14 24.74 43.97 2.50
C PHE A 14 23.77 43.52 3.59
N VAL A 15 22.67 44.22 3.79
CA VAL A 15 21.63 43.83 4.75
C VAL A 15 20.75 42.70 4.23
N CYS A 16 20.62 42.53 2.89
CA CYS A 16 19.90 41.41 2.32
C CYS A 16 20.63 40.04 2.40
N GLN A 17 21.93 40.03 2.72
CA GLN A 17 22.66 38.76 2.88
C GLN A 17 22.58 38.16 4.29
N SER A 18 22.00 38.85 5.25
CA SER A 18 21.91 38.38 6.64
C SER A 18 20.48 38.00 7.10
N ILE A 19 19.54 37.81 6.16
CA ILE A 19 18.19 37.34 6.50
C ILE A 19 18.03 35.85 6.11
N PHE A 20 19.10 35.09 6.04
CA PHE A 20 18.99 33.67 6.31
C PHE A 20 19.20 33.54 7.82
N ALA A 21 18.10 33.56 8.54
CA ALA A 21 18.11 33.23 9.95
C ALA A 21 18.84 31.90 10.10
N ASP A 22 19.97 31.93 10.74
CA ASP A 22 20.59 30.74 11.30
C ASP A 22 19.56 30.22 12.30
N GLU A 23 18.75 29.25 11.86
CA GLU A 23 17.83 28.56 12.75
C GLU A 23 18.70 27.82 13.75
N GLN A 24 18.88 28.42 14.92
CA GLN A 24 19.67 27.88 16.00
C GLN A 24 19.23 26.43 16.26
N GLY A 25 20.09 25.51 15.95
CA GLY A 25 19.85 24.08 16.14
C GLY A 25 19.93 23.23 14.86
N PHE A 26 19.99 23.81 13.68
CA PHE A 26 20.22 23.03 12.45
C PHE A 26 21.70 23.01 12.11
N VAL A 27 22.29 21.83 12.10
CA VAL A 27 23.65 21.61 11.60
C VAL A 27 23.55 21.11 10.16
N PRO A 28 24.23 21.78 9.20
CA PRO A 28 24.27 21.27 7.84
C PRO A 28 24.84 19.85 7.82
N VAL A 29 24.10 18.90 7.26
CA VAL A 29 24.56 17.54 7.08
C VAL A 29 24.95 17.36 5.61
N ASP A 30 26.18 16.90 5.37
CA ASP A 30 26.60 16.54 4.03
C ASP A 30 25.82 15.29 3.57
N MET A 31 24.92 15.50 2.61
CA MET A 31 24.11 14.45 2.01
C MET A 31 24.86 13.66 0.93
N ASN A 32 26.09 14.02 0.60
CA ASN A 32 26.90 13.36 -0.42
C ASN A 32 27.66 12.14 0.09
N ARG A 33 27.22 11.51 1.17
CA ARG A 33 27.80 10.25 1.63
C ARG A 33 27.46 9.13 0.66
N SER A 34 28.48 8.43 0.19
CA SER A 34 28.30 7.16 -0.51
C SER A 34 27.62 6.17 0.44
N ILE A 35 26.45 5.71 0.09
CA ILE A 35 25.78 4.59 0.78
C ILE A 35 26.50 3.33 0.33
N THR A 36 27.26 2.71 1.24
CA THR A 36 27.99 1.46 0.97
C THR A 36 27.17 0.22 1.32
N SER A 37 26.17 0.38 2.17
CA SER A 37 25.20 -0.68 2.51
C SER A 37 23.87 -0.05 2.91
N VAL A 38 22.76 -0.63 2.44
CA VAL A 38 21.43 -0.24 2.85
C VAL A 38 21.14 -0.81 4.24
N GLN A 39 20.71 0.04 5.16
CA GLN A 39 20.32 -0.42 6.49
C GLN A 39 18.99 -1.19 6.40
N PRO A 40 18.86 -2.32 7.12
CA PRO A 40 17.60 -3.05 7.17
C PRO A 40 16.42 -2.14 7.56
N MET A 41 15.28 -2.34 6.92
CA MET A 41 14.02 -1.64 7.18
C MET A 41 14.07 -0.11 7.03
N THR A 42 15.03 0.41 6.28
CA THR A 42 15.17 1.84 5.98
C THR A 42 15.26 2.09 4.49
N GLY A 43 15.05 3.34 4.09
CA GLY A 43 15.22 3.77 2.71
C GLY A 43 13.97 3.56 1.84
N LEU A 44 14.21 3.26 0.58
CA LEU A 44 13.17 3.08 -0.42
C LEU A 44 12.53 1.69 -0.32
N VAL A 45 11.28 1.60 -0.77
CA VAL A 45 10.55 0.34 -0.93
C VAL A 45 10.28 0.14 -2.41
N LEU A 46 10.65 -1.01 -2.95
CA LEU A 46 10.36 -1.37 -4.35
C LEU A 46 9.03 -2.11 -4.44
N TRP A 47 8.34 -1.96 -5.56
CA TRP A 47 7.26 -2.86 -5.91
C TRP A 47 7.82 -4.21 -6.32
N SER A 48 7.41 -5.30 -5.67
CA SER A 48 7.89 -6.66 -5.97
C SER A 48 7.56 -7.13 -7.40
N THR A 49 6.55 -6.51 -8.01
CA THR A 49 6.12 -6.82 -9.39
C THR A 49 6.66 -5.85 -10.44
N HIS A 50 7.54 -4.92 -10.05
CA HIS A 50 8.12 -3.99 -11.00
C HIS A 50 9.12 -4.72 -11.92
N ASP A 51 9.07 -4.44 -13.20
CA ASP A 51 9.92 -5.09 -14.24
C ASP A 51 11.43 -4.87 -14.04
N GLN A 52 11.81 -3.85 -13.29
CA GLN A 52 13.20 -3.52 -12.98
C GLN A 52 13.59 -3.78 -11.52
N VAL A 53 12.80 -4.57 -10.78
CA VAL A 53 13.05 -4.82 -9.35
C VAL A 53 14.46 -5.40 -9.13
N ASP A 54 14.90 -6.33 -9.95
CA ASP A 54 16.23 -6.94 -9.86
C ASP A 54 17.36 -5.94 -10.11
N LYS A 55 17.15 -5.00 -11.04
CA LYS A 55 18.15 -3.96 -11.34
C LYS A 55 18.43 -3.04 -10.17
N TYR A 56 17.41 -2.76 -9.35
CA TYR A 56 17.51 -1.85 -8.22
C TYR A 56 17.53 -2.56 -6.87
N ALA A 57 17.63 -3.88 -6.85
CA ALA A 57 17.61 -4.68 -5.62
C ALA A 57 18.67 -4.26 -4.61
N SER A 58 19.87 -3.85 -5.05
CA SER A 58 20.92 -3.37 -4.12
C SER A 58 20.64 -2.04 -3.43
N ALA A 59 19.59 -1.32 -3.85
CA ALA A 59 19.24 0.00 -3.31
C ALA A 59 18.26 -0.05 -2.14
N THR A 60 17.72 -1.22 -1.81
CA THR A 60 16.74 -1.41 -0.74
C THR A 60 16.88 -2.79 -0.08
N THR A 61 16.17 -2.98 1.02
CA THR A 61 15.98 -4.28 1.67
C THR A 61 14.50 -4.63 1.80
N LEU A 62 13.62 -3.78 1.28
CA LEU A 62 12.17 -3.92 1.42
C LEU A 62 11.48 -3.89 0.05
N GLU A 63 10.51 -4.80 -0.11
CA GLU A 63 9.61 -4.80 -1.26
C GLU A 63 8.15 -4.80 -0.82
N PHE A 64 7.33 -4.13 -1.58
CA PHE A 64 5.90 -4.05 -1.36
C PHE A 64 5.15 -5.07 -2.22
N ALA A 65 4.26 -5.84 -1.60
CA ALA A 65 3.42 -6.80 -2.29
C ALA A 65 2.00 -6.86 -1.73
N TYR A 66 1.05 -7.26 -2.58
CA TYR A 66 -0.29 -7.59 -2.15
C TYR A 66 -0.46 -9.09 -1.93
N CYS A 67 -1.12 -9.45 -0.82
CA CYS A 67 -1.75 -10.75 -0.68
C CYS A 67 -3.25 -10.60 -0.95
N LEU A 68 -3.72 -11.15 -2.06
CA LEU A 68 -5.11 -11.03 -2.49
C LEU A 68 -5.92 -12.24 -1.98
N PRO A 69 -6.95 -12.03 -1.13
CA PRO A 69 -7.72 -13.14 -0.57
C PRO A 69 -8.31 -14.08 -1.62
N CYS A 70 -8.81 -13.56 -2.75
CA CYS A 70 -9.35 -14.39 -3.84
C CYS A 70 -8.32 -15.35 -4.48
N LYS A 71 -7.03 -15.11 -4.30
CA LYS A 71 -5.96 -15.96 -4.86
C LYS A 71 -5.54 -17.08 -3.92
N VAL A 72 -5.77 -16.91 -2.63
CA VAL A 72 -5.34 -17.87 -1.59
C VAL A 72 -6.50 -18.65 -0.96
N VAL A 73 -7.73 -18.21 -1.15
CA VAL A 73 -8.93 -18.89 -0.63
C VAL A 73 -9.54 -19.78 -1.70
N LYS A 74 -9.70 -21.06 -1.40
CA LYS A 74 -10.36 -22.06 -2.27
C LYS A 74 -11.85 -22.24 -1.98
N GLY A 75 -12.29 -21.88 -0.77
CA GLY A 75 -13.68 -22.02 -0.37
C GLY A 75 -13.83 -22.11 1.14
N LYS A 76 -15.04 -22.49 1.58
CA LYS A 76 -15.38 -22.75 2.98
C LYS A 76 -16.00 -24.13 3.11
N LYS A 77 -15.52 -24.95 4.03
CA LYS A 77 -16.04 -26.29 4.29
C LYS A 77 -16.13 -26.51 5.80
N ASP A 78 -17.25 -27.02 6.28
CA ASP A 78 -17.50 -27.31 7.70
C ASP A 78 -17.17 -26.11 8.62
N GLY A 79 -17.55 -24.90 8.18
CA GLY A 79 -17.30 -23.65 8.91
C GLY A 79 -15.86 -23.13 8.84
N LYS A 80 -14.93 -23.82 8.16
CA LYS A 80 -13.52 -23.46 8.05
C LYS A 80 -13.16 -23.03 6.64
N ILE A 81 -12.35 -21.99 6.54
CA ILE A 81 -11.80 -21.55 5.26
C ILE A 81 -10.75 -22.55 4.79
N GLN A 82 -10.82 -22.87 3.50
CA GLN A 82 -9.82 -23.69 2.82
C GLN A 82 -8.84 -22.80 2.09
N TYR A 83 -7.58 -22.83 2.49
CA TYR A 83 -6.51 -22.02 1.91
C TYR A 83 -5.62 -22.83 0.97
N ASP A 84 -5.10 -22.16 -0.04
CA ASP A 84 -3.96 -22.55 -0.83
C ASP A 84 -3.01 -21.35 -0.89
N TRP A 85 -2.00 -21.39 -0.07
CA TRP A 85 -1.04 -20.30 0.06
C TRP A 85 0.02 -20.29 -1.05
N SER A 86 0.03 -21.24 -1.97
CA SER A 86 1.08 -21.39 -3.00
C SER A 86 1.32 -20.12 -3.82
N TYR A 87 0.26 -19.38 -4.13
CA TYR A 87 0.38 -18.07 -4.80
C TYR A 87 1.18 -17.07 -3.93
N PHE A 88 0.86 -16.97 -2.66
CA PHE A 88 1.52 -16.02 -1.77
C PHE A 88 2.94 -16.47 -1.40
N GLU A 89 3.16 -17.77 -1.20
CA GLU A 89 4.48 -18.37 -1.01
C GLU A 89 5.43 -18.03 -2.16
N LYS A 90 4.93 -18.06 -3.40
CA LYS A 90 5.73 -17.69 -4.58
C LYS A 90 6.20 -16.23 -4.49
N ILE A 91 5.32 -15.31 -4.05
CA ILE A 91 5.68 -13.90 -3.86
C ILE A 91 6.74 -13.74 -2.78
N LEU A 92 6.57 -14.39 -1.62
CA LEU A 92 7.53 -14.31 -0.52
C LEU A 92 8.89 -14.89 -0.90
N ASN A 93 8.91 -16.01 -1.62
CA ASN A 93 10.16 -16.63 -2.08
C ASN A 93 10.87 -15.76 -3.13
N ASP A 94 10.14 -15.11 -4.00
CA ASP A 94 10.70 -14.20 -4.99
C ASP A 94 11.36 -13.00 -4.32
N ILE A 95 10.69 -12.34 -3.36
CA ILE A 95 11.24 -11.25 -2.55
C ILE A 95 12.51 -11.72 -1.79
N ALA A 96 12.42 -12.86 -1.13
CA ALA A 96 13.53 -13.43 -0.36
C ALA A 96 14.73 -13.80 -1.21
N SER A 97 14.52 -14.17 -2.49
CA SER A 97 15.61 -14.49 -3.43
C SER A 97 16.56 -13.31 -3.67
N ARG A 98 16.08 -12.08 -3.45
CA ARG A 98 16.87 -10.84 -3.50
C ARG A 98 17.44 -10.42 -2.15
N ASN A 99 17.31 -11.26 -1.10
CA ASN A 99 17.65 -10.94 0.30
C ASN A 99 16.82 -9.76 0.86
N HIS A 100 15.59 -9.61 0.41
CA HIS A 100 14.66 -8.60 0.88
C HIS A 100 13.57 -9.20 1.75
N GLN A 101 12.87 -8.31 2.47
CA GLN A 101 11.66 -8.64 3.23
C GLN A 101 10.44 -7.93 2.64
N GLY A 102 9.27 -8.55 2.78
CA GLY A 102 8.02 -8.03 2.26
C GLY A 102 7.32 -7.06 3.21
N ILE A 103 6.84 -5.95 2.69
CA ILE A 103 5.75 -5.17 3.25
C ILE A 103 4.48 -5.67 2.58
N ILE A 104 3.65 -6.39 3.33
CA ILE A 104 2.49 -7.08 2.77
C ILE A 104 1.22 -6.32 3.11
N ARG A 105 0.38 -6.12 2.09
CA ARG A 105 -0.92 -5.47 2.24
C ARG A 105 -2.02 -6.34 1.65
N PHE A 106 -3.18 -6.30 2.27
CA PHE A 106 -4.39 -6.95 1.75
C PHE A 106 -5.26 -5.93 1.04
N ARG A 107 -6.12 -6.36 0.11
CA ARG A 107 -7.16 -5.51 -0.48
C ARG A 107 -8.29 -6.33 -1.09
N TYR A 108 -9.46 -5.75 -1.16
CA TYR A 108 -10.56 -6.24 -1.98
C TYR A 108 -10.75 -5.41 -3.25
N GLU A 109 -10.52 -4.13 -3.18
CA GLU A 109 -10.85 -3.18 -4.23
C GLU A 109 -9.60 -2.68 -4.95
N ASN A 110 -9.68 -2.65 -6.27
CA ASN A 110 -8.61 -2.14 -7.13
C ASN A 110 -9.21 -1.25 -8.23
N PRO A 111 -8.96 0.06 -8.19
CA PRO A 111 -9.48 0.97 -9.22
C PRO A 111 -9.04 0.59 -10.62
N GLY A 112 -9.96 0.66 -11.58
CA GLY A 112 -9.70 0.30 -12.98
C GLY A 112 -9.41 -1.18 -13.23
N ASN A 113 -9.67 -2.01 -12.34
CA ASN A 113 -9.25 -3.35 -12.02
C ASN A 113 -9.12 -4.35 -13.16
N THR A 114 -7.91 -4.85 -13.34
CA THR A 114 -7.60 -5.98 -14.22
C THR A 114 -6.88 -7.14 -13.51
N GLU A 115 -6.55 -7.00 -12.23
CA GLU A 115 -5.59 -7.90 -11.56
C GLU A 115 -6.22 -9.10 -10.85
N VAL A 116 -7.50 -9.08 -10.56
CA VAL A 116 -8.13 -10.08 -9.68
C VAL A 116 -8.93 -11.16 -10.40
N GLY A 117 -8.73 -11.31 -11.69
CA GLY A 117 -9.24 -12.45 -12.47
C GLY A 117 -10.49 -12.17 -13.29
N ALA A 118 -11.47 -11.43 -12.80
CA ALA A 118 -12.57 -10.94 -13.62
C ALA A 118 -12.46 -9.42 -13.74
N THR A 119 -12.59 -8.90 -14.95
CA THR A 119 -12.55 -7.45 -15.22
C THR A 119 -13.53 -6.73 -14.30
N GLY A 120 -12.99 -5.83 -13.48
CA GLY A 120 -13.78 -4.99 -12.60
C GLY A 120 -14.24 -5.63 -11.29
N ALA A 121 -13.92 -6.88 -11.02
CA ALA A 121 -14.32 -7.55 -9.79
C ALA A 121 -13.36 -7.25 -8.63
N THR A 122 -13.84 -7.38 -7.40
CA THR A 122 -13.02 -7.28 -6.20
C THR A 122 -12.18 -8.54 -5.95
N ALA A 123 -11.21 -8.46 -5.04
CA ALA A 123 -10.46 -9.62 -4.56
C ALA A 123 -11.16 -10.38 -3.42
N VAL A 124 -12.44 -10.21 -3.25
CA VAL A 124 -13.27 -11.03 -2.35
C VAL A 124 -13.24 -12.48 -2.83
N PRO A 125 -13.12 -13.47 -1.91
CA PRO A 125 -13.13 -14.88 -2.28
C PRO A 125 -14.39 -15.31 -3.04
N GLN A 126 -14.21 -16.19 -4.01
CA GLN A 126 -15.30 -16.63 -4.91
C GLN A 126 -16.48 -17.22 -4.16
N TYR A 127 -16.24 -18.00 -3.09
CA TYR A 127 -17.32 -18.61 -2.34
C TYR A 127 -18.30 -17.58 -1.70
N ILE A 128 -17.79 -16.37 -1.38
CA ILE A 128 -18.63 -15.26 -0.89
C ILE A 128 -19.38 -14.63 -2.06
N LYS A 129 -18.71 -14.44 -3.19
CA LYS A 129 -19.35 -13.89 -4.40
C LYS A 129 -20.50 -14.76 -4.93
N ASP A 130 -20.45 -16.06 -4.66
CA ASP A 130 -21.48 -17.03 -5.07
C ASP A 130 -22.69 -17.04 -4.10
N MET A 131 -22.64 -16.31 -3.00
CA MET A 131 -23.76 -16.20 -2.06
C MET A 131 -24.88 -15.33 -2.66
N SER A 132 -26.12 -15.74 -2.46
CA SER A 132 -27.29 -15.05 -3.02
C SER A 132 -27.52 -13.65 -2.43
N ASP A 133 -27.03 -13.39 -1.24
CA ASP A 133 -27.12 -12.14 -0.50
C ASP A 133 -25.88 -11.25 -0.63
N TYR A 134 -24.86 -11.66 -1.39
CA TYR A 134 -23.68 -10.85 -1.68
C TYR A 134 -23.82 -10.13 -3.02
N LYS A 135 -23.54 -8.82 -3.04
CA LYS A 135 -23.67 -8.03 -4.27
C LYS A 135 -22.62 -6.90 -4.34
N GLU A 136 -21.64 -7.06 -5.21
CA GLU A 136 -20.72 -5.98 -5.54
C GLU A 136 -21.45 -4.81 -6.23
N THR A 137 -21.06 -3.60 -5.88
CA THR A 137 -21.46 -2.38 -6.58
C THR A 137 -20.30 -1.85 -7.40
N PHE A 138 -20.56 -0.89 -8.27
CA PHE A 138 -19.49 -0.25 -9.03
C PHE A 138 -19.77 1.23 -9.27
N ASN A 139 -18.69 1.98 -9.47
CA ASN A 139 -18.73 3.36 -9.89
C ASN A 139 -17.61 3.65 -10.88
N ASN A 140 -17.71 4.72 -11.64
CA ASN A 140 -16.61 5.25 -12.43
C ASN A 140 -15.79 6.18 -11.54
N THR A 141 -14.51 5.88 -11.44
CA THR A 141 -13.51 6.70 -10.75
C THR A 141 -12.56 7.33 -11.77
N GLU A 142 -11.62 8.13 -11.30
CA GLU A 142 -10.54 8.68 -12.15
C GLU A 142 -9.72 7.58 -12.84
N SER A 143 -9.62 6.39 -12.21
CA SER A 143 -8.91 5.23 -12.74
C SER A 143 -9.81 4.30 -13.58
N GLY A 144 -11.03 4.69 -13.88
CA GLY A 144 -12.01 3.91 -14.63
C GLY A 144 -13.02 3.19 -13.75
N LYS A 145 -13.68 2.16 -14.31
CA LYS A 145 -14.71 1.39 -13.61
C LYS A 145 -14.09 0.64 -12.41
N THR A 146 -14.57 0.94 -11.21
CA THR A 146 -14.12 0.35 -9.97
C THR A 146 -15.25 -0.37 -9.28
N TYR A 147 -15.00 -1.61 -8.85
CA TYR A 147 -15.95 -2.42 -8.09
C TYR A 147 -15.65 -2.34 -6.60
N TYR A 148 -16.72 -2.36 -5.80
CA TYR A 148 -16.67 -2.26 -4.35
C TYR A 148 -17.28 -3.51 -3.73
N ALA A 149 -16.62 -4.02 -2.70
CA ALA A 149 -17.10 -5.15 -1.92
C ALA A 149 -18.40 -4.80 -1.17
N ASP A 150 -19.25 -5.78 -1.01
CA ASP A 150 -20.47 -5.63 -0.22
C ASP A 150 -20.15 -5.74 1.27
N TRP A 151 -19.75 -4.63 1.85
CA TRP A 151 -19.44 -4.54 3.28
C TRP A 151 -20.65 -4.67 4.20
N THR A 152 -21.86 -4.75 3.66
CA THR A 152 -23.07 -5.05 4.43
C THR A 152 -23.24 -6.55 4.65
N ASN A 153 -22.59 -7.39 3.82
CA ASN A 153 -22.66 -8.83 3.89
C ASN A 153 -21.94 -9.38 5.16
N ASP A 154 -22.65 -10.17 5.96
CA ASP A 154 -22.14 -10.67 7.24
C ASP A 154 -21.04 -11.72 7.07
N GLU A 155 -21.11 -12.55 6.01
CA GLU A 155 -20.04 -13.51 5.73
C GLU A 155 -18.74 -12.79 5.36
N LEU A 156 -18.80 -11.71 4.58
CA LEU A 156 -17.61 -10.92 4.25
C LEU A 156 -16.99 -10.30 5.53
N LYS A 157 -17.82 -9.74 6.41
CA LYS A 157 -17.34 -9.17 7.68
C LYS A 157 -16.67 -10.24 8.55
N TRP A 158 -17.30 -11.40 8.67
CA TRP A 158 -16.75 -12.52 9.40
C TRP A 158 -15.45 -13.02 8.77
N PHE A 159 -15.46 -13.24 7.45
CA PHE A 159 -14.30 -13.70 6.71
C PHE A 159 -13.10 -12.76 6.86
N THR A 160 -13.30 -11.44 6.78
CA THR A 160 -12.23 -10.45 6.91
C THR A 160 -11.50 -10.59 8.24
N LYS A 161 -12.22 -10.79 9.33
CA LYS A 161 -11.63 -11.03 10.67
C LYS A 161 -10.93 -12.38 10.73
N GLN A 162 -11.58 -13.42 10.22
CA GLN A 162 -11.03 -14.77 10.21
C GLN A 162 -9.77 -14.87 9.39
N PHE A 163 -9.74 -14.21 8.22
CA PHE A 163 -8.57 -14.18 7.34
C PHE A 163 -7.32 -13.62 8.03
N ILE A 164 -7.45 -12.52 8.78
CA ILE A 164 -6.33 -11.97 9.56
C ILE A 164 -5.85 -12.96 10.62
N THR A 165 -6.78 -13.63 11.30
CA THR A 165 -6.45 -14.65 12.32
C THR A 165 -5.68 -15.82 11.70
N ASP A 166 -6.17 -16.34 10.59
CA ASP A 166 -5.57 -17.48 9.89
C ASP A 166 -4.23 -17.13 9.26
N PHE A 167 -4.14 -15.93 8.66
CA PHE A 167 -2.89 -15.40 8.13
C PHE A 167 -1.83 -15.25 9.23
N ASN A 168 -2.20 -14.69 10.37
CA ASN A 168 -1.30 -14.59 11.52
C ASN A 168 -0.85 -15.97 12.02
N ALA A 169 -1.76 -16.93 12.11
CA ALA A 169 -1.41 -18.29 12.51
C ALA A 169 -0.40 -18.95 11.56
N GLN A 170 -0.48 -18.64 10.27
CA GLN A 170 0.41 -19.19 9.23
C GLN A 170 1.77 -18.48 9.17
N TYR A 171 1.80 -17.13 9.33
CA TYR A 171 2.94 -16.30 8.95
C TYR A 171 3.53 -15.43 10.05
N LYS A 172 3.05 -15.50 11.31
CA LYS A 172 3.51 -14.61 12.40
C LYS A 172 5.01 -14.63 12.67
N ASP A 173 5.66 -15.75 12.39
CA ASP A 173 7.08 -15.94 12.65
C ASP A 173 7.90 -16.03 11.34
N ASP A 174 7.30 -15.69 10.19
CA ASP A 174 7.98 -15.79 8.89
C ASP A 174 8.96 -14.63 8.70
N PRO A 175 10.29 -14.90 8.63
CA PRO A 175 11.29 -13.84 8.53
C PRO A 175 11.28 -13.11 7.18
N ARG A 176 10.57 -13.63 6.18
CA ARG A 176 10.42 -12.96 4.87
C ARG A 176 9.46 -11.76 4.93
N ILE A 177 8.67 -11.62 6.01
CA ILE A 177 7.69 -10.55 6.19
C ILE A 177 8.23 -9.55 7.22
N ALA A 178 8.44 -8.31 6.79
CA ALA A 178 8.87 -7.24 7.68
C ALA A 178 7.68 -6.52 8.34
N VAL A 179 6.62 -6.26 7.56
CA VAL A 179 5.46 -5.46 7.99
C VAL A 179 4.19 -5.99 7.34
N ILE A 180 3.11 -6.02 8.10
CA ILE A 180 1.76 -6.20 7.60
C ILE A 180 1.02 -4.86 7.67
N GLN A 181 0.50 -4.42 6.53
CA GLN A 181 -0.39 -3.27 6.45
C GLN A 181 -1.83 -3.75 6.32
N VAL A 182 -2.65 -3.44 7.30
CA VAL A 182 -4.06 -3.84 7.33
C VAL A 182 -4.90 -2.76 6.66
N GLY A 183 -5.58 -3.14 5.59
CA GLY A 183 -6.54 -2.32 4.90
C GLY A 183 -7.16 -3.12 3.78
N PHE A 184 -8.48 -3.14 3.67
CA PHE A 184 -9.18 -3.95 2.69
C PHE A 184 -9.99 -3.11 1.70
N GLY A 185 -10.14 -1.83 1.95
CA GLY A 185 -10.92 -0.92 1.10
C GLY A 185 -10.22 -0.57 -0.20
N HIS A 186 -10.55 0.59 -0.71
CA HIS A 186 -10.05 1.12 -1.96
C HIS A 186 -8.53 1.27 -1.93
N TRP A 187 -7.81 0.61 -2.83
CA TRP A 187 -6.36 0.42 -2.80
C TRP A 187 -5.80 -0.06 -1.44
N SER A 188 -6.63 -0.66 -0.61
CA SER A 188 -6.26 -1.09 0.74
C SER A 188 -5.86 0.05 1.68
N GLU A 189 -6.22 1.24 1.33
CA GLU A 189 -5.85 2.42 2.09
C GLU A 189 -7.10 2.92 2.78
N GLY A 190 -7.52 2.82 3.81
CA GLY A 190 -8.74 3.22 4.54
C GLY A 190 -9.38 4.56 4.11
N HIS A 191 -9.14 4.97 2.87
CA HIS A 191 -9.76 6.15 2.29
C HIS A 191 -10.76 5.79 1.19
N ILE A 192 -11.68 6.66 1.00
CA ILE A 192 -12.76 6.58 0.04
C ILE A 192 -12.41 7.57 -1.06
N TYR A 193 -12.60 7.13 -2.26
CA TYR A 193 -12.05 7.77 -3.40
C TYR A 193 -12.84 8.83 -4.07
N SER A 194 -12.14 9.68 -4.73
CA SER A 194 -12.34 10.68 -5.81
C SER A 194 -13.76 11.09 -6.17
N THR A 195 -14.74 10.33 -5.81
CA THR A 195 -16.16 10.63 -5.91
C THR A 195 -16.76 10.85 -4.54
N LYS A 196 -17.87 11.55 -4.48
CA LYS A 196 -18.62 11.77 -3.25
C LYS A 196 -18.86 10.45 -2.52
N LEU A 197 -18.58 10.40 -1.23
CA LEU A 197 -18.92 9.28 -0.35
C LEU A 197 -20.39 8.92 -0.53
N ASN A 198 -20.66 7.68 -0.85
CA ASN A 198 -22.00 7.11 -0.94
C ASN A 198 -22.02 5.82 -0.12
N LEU A 199 -22.55 5.91 1.10
CA LEU A 199 -22.64 4.80 2.03
C LEU A 199 -23.50 3.68 1.44
N GLY A 200 -23.03 2.45 1.54
CA GLY A 200 -23.64 1.27 0.94
C GLY A 200 -23.38 1.12 -0.57
N VAL A 201 -22.61 2.02 -1.18
CA VAL A 201 -22.24 1.95 -2.61
C VAL A 201 -20.73 1.86 -2.78
N ASN A 202 -19.98 2.84 -2.31
CA ASN A 202 -18.52 2.86 -2.42
C ASN A 202 -17.82 2.84 -1.06
N PHE A 203 -18.60 2.69 -0.01
CA PHE A 203 -18.12 2.45 1.35
C PHE A 203 -19.17 1.72 2.16
N PRO A 204 -18.81 0.94 3.20
CA PRO A 204 -19.75 0.25 4.06
C PRO A 204 -20.83 1.19 4.58
N SER A 205 -22.08 0.72 4.62
CA SER A 205 -23.11 1.41 5.39
C SER A 205 -22.71 1.39 6.87
N LYS A 206 -23.14 2.39 7.59
CA LYS A 206 -22.68 2.72 8.94
C LYS A 206 -23.28 1.81 10.00
N GLU A 207 -23.32 0.54 9.85
CA GLU A 207 -23.75 -0.38 10.91
C GLU A 207 -22.57 -1.15 11.52
#